data_d6bb2a77d51e279a261c3ed3da713111
#
_entry.id   d6bb2a77d51e279a261c3ed3da713111
#
_cell.length_a   1.000
_cell.length_b   1.000
_cell.length_c   1.000
_cell.angle_alpha   90.00
_cell.angle_beta   90.00
_cell.angle_gamma   90.00
#
_symmetry.space_group_name_H-M   'P 1'
#
loop_
_entity.id
_entity.type
_entity.pdbx_description
1 polymer ?
#
loop_
_entity_poly.entity_id
_entity_poly.type
_entity_poly.pdbx_seq_one_letter_code
_entity_poly.pdbx_strand_id
1 'polypeptide(L)'
;MKGMMKVKLVIALLVVIAVAIFYYVSLPAINIHATETWKFIFLILAVLFVLYIVRKAKIAGQSKIELSFIKEYTGLKIGVIVFLLFLAVYVAGSILSSPIVNAAKYQKLLKVEEGEFTEDIKQISYDQIPLLDRDSASILGNRKMGSLVDMASQFEVSELYSQINYKGEPVRVTPLRYADTIKWLTNQKEGIPAYIKIDMATQDTELVRLSEGMKYTPYDHFHRNLKRHLRFRYPTYIFDDISFEIDEEGTPYWICSVADYKIGLFGGKTIGRVVLCNCLLYTSPSPRDTERS
;
A
#
# COMPACT_ATOMS: atom_id res chain seq x y z
N MET A 1 27.16 -16.13 -36.40
CA MET A 1 26.26 -16.71 -35.36
C MET A 1 26.56 -16.23 -33.93
N LYS A 2 27.80 -16.25 -33.42
CA LYS A 2 28.12 -15.82 -32.03
C LYS A 2 27.75 -14.35 -31.72
N GLY A 3 27.91 -13.40 -32.66
CA GLY A 3 27.56 -11.99 -32.44
C GLY A 3 26.06 -11.74 -32.28
N MET A 4 25.25 -12.40 -33.12
CA MET A 4 23.79 -12.26 -33.10
C MET A 4 23.15 -12.91 -31.82
N MET A 5 23.81 -13.96 -31.32
CA MET A 5 23.40 -14.59 -30.02
C MET A 5 23.71 -13.67 -28.83
N LYS A 6 24.86 -12.98 -28.83
CA LYS A 6 25.21 -11.98 -27.80
C LYS A 6 24.22 -10.82 -27.78
N VAL A 7 23.83 -10.29 -28.95
CA VAL A 7 22.82 -9.21 -29.02
C VAL A 7 21.47 -9.66 -28.49
N LYS A 8 21.02 -10.87 -28.81
CA LYS A 8 19.76 -11.41 -28.26
C LYS A 8 19.80 -11.55 -26.72
N LEU A 9 20.92 -12.01 -26.17
CA LEU A 9 21.12 -12.15 -24.74
C LEU A 9 21.08 -10.77 -24.04
N VAL A 10 21.75 -9.77 -24.62
CA VAL A 10 21.73 -8.39 -24.07
C VAL A 10 20.32 -7.81 -24.08
N ILE A 11 19.55 -7.98 -25.15
CA ILE A 11 18.16 -7.50 -25.22
C ILE A 11 17.29 -8.22 -24.16
N ALA A 12 17.43 -9.55 -24.03
CA ALA A 12 16.68 -10.30 -23.01
C ALA A 12 17.04 -9.81 -21.58
N LEU A 13 18.32 -9.57 -21.31
CA LEU A 13 18.77 -9.03 -20.02
C LEU A 13 18.19 -7.64 -19.77
N LEU A 14 18.17 -6.75 -20.75
CA LEU A 14 17.58 -5.42 -20.61
C LEU A 14 16.09 -5.48 -20.34
N VAL A 15 15.35 -6.40 -20.96
CA VAL A 15 13.92 -6.60 -20.68
C VAL A 15 13.71 -7.08 -19.25
N VAL A 16 14.51 -8.05 -18.77
CA VAL A 16 14.43 -8.53 -17.38
C VAL A 16 14.71 -7.41 -16.39
N ILE A 17 15.75 -6.61 -16.64
CA ILE A 17 16.07 -5.44 -15.78
C ILE A 17 14.91 -4.44 -15.79
N ALA A 18 14.34 -4.14 -16.94
CA ALA A 18 13.21 -3.20 -17.06
C ALA A 18 11.98 -3.71 -16.28
N VAL A 19 11.66 -5.00 -16.35
CA VAL A 19 10.58 -5.63 -15.59
C VAL A 19 10.88 -5.58 -14.09
N ALA A 20 12.12 -5.85 -13.68
CA ALA A 20 12.53 -5.78 -12.27
C ALA A 20 12.42 -4.35 -11.71
N ILE A 21 12.88 -3.35 -12.49
CA ILE A 21 12.72 -1.93 -12.12
C ILE A 21 11.23 -1.57 -12.02
N PHE A 22 10.43 -2.00 -12.98
CA PHE A 22 9.00 -1.74 -12.97
C PHE A 22 8.31 -2.38 -11.77
N TYR A 23 8.66 -3.62 -11.41
CA TYR A 23 8.18 -4.28 -10.18
C TYR A 23 8.61 -3.50 -8.93
N TYR A 24 9.87 -3.07 -8.87
CA TYR A 24 10.42 -2.30 -7.74
C TYR A 24 9.71 -0.95 -7.53
N VAL A 25 9.22 -0.33 -8.60
CA VAL A 25 8.50 0.95 -8.54
C VAL A 25 7.01 0.75 -8.25
N SER A 26 6.36 -0.20 -8.95
CA SER A 26 4.91 -0.40 -8.87
C SER A 26 4.46 -1.23 -7.67
N LEU A 27 5.34 -2.10 -7.14
CA LEU A 27 5.12 -2.95 -5.96
C LEU A 27 3.78 -3.73 -5.97
N PRO A 28 3.37 -4.39 -7.07
CA PRO A 28 2.13 -5.14 -7.08
C PRO A 28 2.21 -6.33 -6.12
N ALA A 29 1.09 -6.70 -5.52
CA ALA A 29 0.99 -7.95 -4.78
C ALA A 29 1.07 -9.14 -5.76
N ILE A 30 1.79 -10.21 -5.42
CA ILE A 30 1.76 -11.46 -6.20
C ILE A 30 0.57 -12.29 -5.75
N ASN A 31 -0.64 -11.83 -6.13
CA ASN A 31 -1.89 -12.43 -5.67
C ASN A 31 -2.98 -12.28 -6.74
N ILE A 32 -3.69 -13.37 -7.04
CA ILE A 32 -4.74 -13.37 -8.07
C ILE A 32 -5.95 -12.50 -7.71
N HIS A 33 -6.17 -12.23 -6.44
CA HIS A 33 -7.24 -11.36 -5.96
C HIS A 33 -6.89 -9.87 -6.05
N ALA A 34 -5.59 -9.53 -6.25
CA ALA A 34 -5.16 -8.15 -6.39
C ALA A 34 -5.33 -7.66 -7.84
N THR A 35 -6.19 -6.70 -8.07
CA THR A 35 -6.36 -6.08 -9.41
C THR A 35 -5.08 -5.47 -9.95
N GLU A 36 -4.18 -5.01 -9.07
CA GLU A 36 -2.86 -4.49 -9.43
C GLU A 36 -1.98 -5.54 -10.11
N THR A 37 -2.06 -6.80 -9.66
CA THR A 37 -1.34 -7.92 -10.28
C THR A 37 -1.77 -8.13 -11.72
N TRP A 38 -3.08 -8.08 -12.00
CA TRP A 38 -3.61 -8.21 -13.34
C TRP A 38 -3.16 -7.05 -14.24
N LYS A 39 -3.22 -5.80 -13.74
CA LYS A 39 -2.70 -4.63 -14.46
C LYS A 39 -1.21 -4.76 -14.78
N PHE A 40 -0.42 -5.24 -13.83
CA PHE A 40 1.01 -5.51 -14.01
C PHE A 40 1.27 -6.56 -15.10
N ILE A 41 0.56 -7.68 -15.05
CA ILE A 41 0.67 -8.75 -16.04
C ILE A 41 0.24 -8.26 -17.43
N PHE A 42 -0.92 -7.55 -17.54
CA PHE A 42 -1.38 -7.00 -18.81
C PHE A 42 -0.37 -6.05 -19.45
N LEU A 43 0.24 -5.18 -18.64
CA LEU A 43 1.26 -4.26 -19.15
C LEU A 43 2.49 -5.01 -19.68
N ILE A 44 2.98 -6.01 -18.93
CA ILE A 44 4.11 -6.83 -19.39
C ILE A 44 3.76 -7.56 -20.69
N LEU A 45 2.58 -8.20 -20.75
CA LEU A 45 2.15 -8.91 -21.96
C LEU A 45 2.01 -7.95 -23.14
N ALA A 46 1.46 -6.75 -22.95
CA ALA A 46 1.34 -5.74 -23.99
C ALA A 46 2.71 -5.28 -24.50
N VAL A 47 3.66 -4.99 -23.59
CA VAL A 47 5.03 -4.58 -23.98
C VAL A 47 5.73 -5.70 -24.75
N LEU A 48 5.68 -6.94 -24.27
CA LEU A 48 6.28 -8.09 -24.95
C LEU A 48 5.65 -8.32 -26.32
N PHE A 49 4.33 -8.15 -26.42
CA PHE A 49 3.61 -8.27 -27.68
C PHE A 49 4.04 -7.19 -28.69
N VAL A 50 4.13 -5.94 -28.26
CA VAL A 50 4.62 -4.83 -29.12
C VAL A 50 6.05 -5.08 -29.57
N LEU A 51 6.95 -5.47 -28.67
CA LEU A 51 8.34 -5.79 -29.00
C LEU A 51 8.43 -6.94 -30.01
N TYR A 52 7.58 -7.95 -29.88
CA TYR A 52 7.52 -9.06 -30.82
C TYR A 52 7.02 -8.61 -32.20
N ILE A 53 5.98 -7.76 -32.28
CA ILE A 53 5.47 -7.17 -33.53
C ILE A 53 6.56 -6.36 -34.22
N VAL A 54 7.19 -5.42 -33.52
CA VAL A 54 8.24 -4.55 -34.07
C VAL A 54 9.39 -5.37 -34.61
N ARG A 55 9.81 -6.42 -33.89
CA ARG A 55 10.85 -7.32 -34.32
C ARG A 55 10.48 -8.06 -35.63
N LYS A 56 9.24 -8.57 -35.72
CA LYS A 56 8.75 -9.29 -36.90
C LYS A 56 8.59 -8.36 -38.11
N ALA A 57 8.04 -7.16 -37.91
CA ALA A 57 7.90 -6.14 -38.95
C ALA A 57 9.28 -5.73 -39.53
N LYS A 58 10.29 -5.52 -38.67
CA LYS A 58 11.65 -5.22 -39.08
C LYS A 58 12.29 -6.34 -39.90
N ILE A 59 12.04 -7.61 -39.52
CA ILE A 59 12.54 -8.78 -40.26
C ILE A 59 11.86 -8.89 -41.66
N ALA A 60 10.54 -8.56 -41.70
CA ALA A 60 9.75 -8.60 -42.94
C ALA A 60 9.99 -7.37 -43.87
N GLY A 61 10.79 -6.39 -43.44
CA GLY A 61 11.04 -5.16 -44.21
C GLY A 61 9.83 -4.23 -44.36
N GLN A 62 8.81 -4.41 -43.50
CA GLN A 62 7.58 -3.61 -43.51
C GLN A 62 7.74 -2.31 -42.71
N SER A 63 7.39 -1.17 -43.35
CA SER A 63 7.39 0.15 -42.70
C SER A 63 6.07 0.48 -42.01
N LYS A 64 4.97 -0.22 -42.36
CA LYS A 64 3.62 -0.06 -41.75
C LYS A 64 3.15 -1.39 -41.23
N ILE A 65 2.59 -1.37 -40.01
CA ILE A 65 2.03 -2.55 -39.34
C ILE A 65 0.51 -2.51 -39.55
N GLU A 66 -0.01 -3.38 -40.39
CA GLU A 66 -1.44 -3.56 -40.65
C GLU A 66 -1.99 -4.77 -39.87
N LEU A 67 -3.31 -4.81 -39.67
CA LEU A 67 -3.98 -5.95 -39.01
C LEU A 67 -3.75 -7.28 -39.77
N SER A 68 -3.59 -7.23 -41.10
CA SER A 68 -3.23 -8.34 -41.97
C SER A 68 -1.94 -9.03 -41.51
N PHE A 69 -0.97 -8.27 -41.02
CA PHE A 69 0.31 -8.76 -40.50
C PHE A 69 0.17 -9.69 -39.30
N ILE A 70 -0.79 -9.38 -38.41
CA ILE A 70 -1.07 -10.25 -37.24
C ILE A 70 -1.61 -11.60 -37.68
N LYS A 71 -2.43 -11.62 -38.75
CA LYS A 71 -3.02 -12.85 -39.29
C LYS A 71 -2.00 -13.76 -39.99
N GLU A 72 -0.91 -13.21 -40.49
CA GLU A 72 0.12 -13.97 -41.21
C GLU A 72 1.00 -14.79 -40.27
N TYR A 73 1.29 -14.29 -39.05
CA TYR A 73 2.21 -14.94 -38.12
C TYR A 73 1.52 -15.69 -37.00
N THR A 74 1.73 -17.02 -36.94
CA THR A 74 1.12 -17.89 -35.90
C THR A 74 1.44 -17.41 -34.46
N GLY A 75 2.67 -16.97 -34.22
CA GLY A 75 3.08 -16.47 -32.90
C GLY A 75 2.32 -15.21 -32.47
N LEU A 76 1.92 -14.32 -33.41
CA LEU A 76 1.10 -13.16 -33.12
C LEU A 76 -0.34 -13.56 -32.79
N LYS A 77 -0.90 -14.54 -33.52
CA LYS A 77 -2.23 -15.11 -33.20
C LYS A 77 -2.27 -15.69 -31.80
N ILE A 78 -1.26 -16.49 -31.43
CA ILE A 78 -1.17 -17.07 -30.07
C ILE A 78 -1.08 -15.95 -29.04
N GLY A 79 -0.27 -14.91 -29.25
CA GLY A 79 -0.17 -13.76 -28.34
C GLY A 79 -1.52 -13.06 -28.11
N VAL A 80 -2.29 -12.82 -29.19
CA VAL A 80 -3.64 -12.25 -29.10
C VAL A 80 -4.58 -13.16 -28.33
N ILE A 81 -4.57 -14.48 -28.63
CA ILE A 81 -5.43 -15.45 -27.94
C ILE A 81 -5.12 -15.48 -26.44
N VAL A 82 -3.84 -15.53 -26.06
CA VAL A 82 -3.42 -15.50 -24.65
C VAL A 82 -3.89 -14.24 -23.97
N PHE A 83 -3.69 -13.08 -24.61
CA PHE A 83 -4.16 -11.79 -24.05
C PHE A 83 -5.67 -11.76 -23.86
N LEU A 84 -6.43 -12.24 -24.85
CA LEU A 84 -7.91 -12.30 -24.78
C LEU A 84 -8.40 -13.28 -23.71
N LEU A 85 -7.72 -14.41 -23.53
CA LEU A 85 -8.04 -15.35 -22.45
C LEU A 85 -7.83 -14.73 -21.07
N PHE A 86 -6.70 -14.05 -20.86
CA PHE A 86 -6.45 -13.32 -19.61
C PHE A 86 -7.50 -12.24 -19.37
N LEU A 87 -7.84 -11.47 -20.41
CA LEU A 87 -8.88 -10.44 -20.34
C LEU A 87 -10.26 -11.06 -20.01
N ALA A 88 -10.61 -12.17 -20.64
CA ALA A 88 -11.87 -12.88 -20.38
C ALA A 88 -11.96 -13.36 -18.93
N VAL A 89 -10.88 -13.94 -18.39
CA VAL A 89 -10.82 -14.35 -16.97
C VAL A 89 -10.97 -13.15 -16.03
N TYR A 90 -10.29 -12.03 -16.32
CA TYR A 90 -10.40 -10.82 -15.52
C TYR A 90 -11.84 -10.26 -15.53
N VAL A 91 -12.44 -10.15 -16.72
CA VAL A 91 -13.81 -9.61 -16.87
C VAL A 91 -14.83 -10.56 -16.23
N ALA A 92 -14.75 -11.86 -16.50
CA ALA A 92 -15.61 -12.85 -15.87
C ALA A 92 -15.46 -12.86 -14.35
N GLY A 93 -14.22 -12.81 -13.83
CA GLY A 93 -13.94 -12.71 -12.42
C GLY A 93 -14.53 -11.44 -11.80
N SER A 94 -14.46 -10.31 -12.47
CA SER A 94 -15.04 -9.04 -12.02
C SER A 94 -16.58 -9.10 -11.94
N ILE A 95 -17.22 -9.64 -12.99
CA ILE A 95 -18.69 -9.79 -13.03
C ILE A 95 -19.17 -10.77 -11.95
N LEU A 96 -18.54 -11.94 -11.87
CA LEU A 96 -18.89 -12.99 -10.90
C LEU A 96 -18.59 -12.60 -9.45
N SER A 97 -17.75 -11.60 -9.23
CA SER A 97 -17.45 -11.03 -7.90
C SER A 97 -18.34 -9.84 -7.55
N SER A 98 -19.18 -9.37 -8.46
CA SER A 98 -19.95 -8.14 -8.26
C SER A 98 -21.07 -8.30 -7.22
N PRO A 99 -21.46 -7.21 -6.54
CA PRO A 99 -22.62 -7.20 -5.65
C PRO A 99 -23.93 -7.56 -6.36
N ILE A 100 -24.05 -7.23 -7.65
CA ILE A 100 -25.26 -7.53 -8.46
C ILE A 100 -25.50 -9.05 -8.52
N VAL A 101 -24.42 -9.83 -8.73
CA VAL A 101 -24.51 -11.31 -8.82
C VAL A 101 -24.58 -11.97 -7.46
N ASN A 102 -23.96 -11.36 -6.43
CA ASN A 102 -23.78 -11.96 -5.11
C ASN A 102 -24.41 -11.19 -3.95
N ALA A 103 -25.50 -10.45 -4.17
CA ALA A 103 -26.12 -9.57 -3.18
C ALA A 103 -26.31 -10.27 -1.82
N ALA A 104 -26.84 -11.49 -1.79
CA ALA A 104 -27.05 -12.26 -0.57
C ALA A 104 -25.72 -12.64 0.16
N LYS A 105 -24.62 -12.84 -0.56
CA LYS A 105 -23.32 -13.12 0.05
C LYS A 105 -22.72 -11.83 0.63
N TYR A 106 -22.89 -10.70 -0.06
CA TYR A 106 -22.44 -9.40 0.45
C TYR A 106 -23.18 -8.99 1.72
N GLN A 107 -24.49 -9.21 1.76
CA GLN A 107 -25.30 -8.97 2.96
C GLN A 107 -24.77 -9.76 4.18
N LYS A 108 -24.32 -10.99 3.97
CA LYS A 108 -23.81 -11.87 5.03
C LYS A 108 -22.39 -11.51 5.50
N LEU A 109 -21.68 -10.59 4.83
CA LEU A 109 -20.36 -10.14 5.29
C LEU A 109 -20.42 -9.28 6.55
N LEU A 110 -21.53 -8.57 6.75
CA LEU A 110 -21.79 -7.81 7.95
C LEU A 110 -22.68 -8.68 8.86
N LYS A 111 -22.13 -9.10 9.96
CA LYS A 111 -22.92 -9.69 11.05
C LYS A 111 -23.67 -8.56 11.73
N VAL A 112 -24.97 -8.64 11.76
CA VAL A 112 -25.83 -7.77 12.55
C VAL A 112 -26.28 -8.57 13.74
N GLU A 113 -25.95 -8.11 14.93
CA GLU A 113 -26.38 -8.68 16.20
C GLU A 113 -27.34 -7.68 16.87
N GLU A 114 -28.42 -8.18 17.42
CA GLU A 114 -29.33 -7.36 18.23
C GLU A 114 -28.71 -7.22 19.62
N GLY A 115 -28.67 -5.99 20.13
CA GLY A 115 -28.10 -5.67 21.43
C GLY A 115 -28.95 -4.64 22.16
N GLU A 116 -28.73 -4.50 23.45
CA GLU A 116 -29.38 -3.50 24.30
C GLU A 116 -28.45 -2.29 24.45
N PHE A 117 -28.87 -1.13 23.92
CA PHE A 117 -28.07 0.09 23.91
C PHE A 117 -27.49 0.46 25.29
N THR A 118 -28.30 0.28 26.36
CA THR A 118 -27.90 0.62 27.72
C THR A 118 -26.89 -0.34 28.35
N GLU A 119 -26.81 -1.57 27.84
CA GLU A 119 -25.88 -2.60 28.32
C GLU A 119 -24.60 -2.62 27.51
N ASP A 120 -24.72 -2.47 26.19
CA ASP A 120 -23.61 -2.60 25.26
C ASP A 120 -22.78 -1.32 25.10
N ILE A 121 -23.40 -0.14 25.33
CA ILE A 121 -22.71 1.15 25.15
C ILE A 121 -22.51 1.80 26.55
N LYS A 122 -21.22 1.88 26.92
CA LYS A 122 -20.84 2.56 28.18
C LYS A 122 -21.16 4.05 28.10
N GLN A 123 -21.75 4.57 29.15
CA GLN A 123 -21.88 6.02 29.32
C GLN A 123 -20.48 6.64 29.50
N ILE A 124 -20.21 7.71 28.80
CA ILE A 124 -19.03 8.53 28.96
C ILE A 124 -19.44 9.92 29.46
N SER A 125 -18.54 10.58 30.17
CA SER A 125 -18.80 11.94 30.64
C SER A 125 -18.59 12.93 29.48
N TYR A 126 -19.19 14.12 29.56
CA TYR A 126 -19.14 15.12 28.50
C TYR A 126 -17.73 15.61 28.18
N ASP A 127 -16.85 15.61 29.17
CA ASP A 127 -15.43 15.98 29.03
C ASP A 127 -14.57 14.93 28.30
N GLN A 128 -15.11 13.72 28.09
CA GLN A 128 -14.46 12.65 27.32
C GLN A 128 -14.99 12.49 25.91
N ILE A 129 -15.94 13.34 25.49
CA ILE A 129 -16.47 13.28 24.13
C ILE A 129 -15.42 13.81 23.15
N PRO A 130 -15.00 13.02 22.16
CA PRO A 130 -14.04 13.46 21.14
C PRO A 130 -14.69 14.52 20.23
N LEU A 131 -14.25 15.76 20.32
CA LEU A 131 -14.77 16.88 19.53
C LEU A 131 -13.86 17.24 18.33
N LEU A 132 -12.65 16.70 18.28
CA LEU A 132 -11.65 17.05 17.30
C LEU A 132 -11.74 16.20 16.04
N ASP A 133 -12.10 16.78 14.91
CA ASP A 133 -12.02 16.14 13.61
C ASP A 133 -10.57 16.09 13.07
N ARG A 134 -10.38 15.47 11.91
CA ARG A 134 -9.06 15.30 11.30
C ARG A 134 -8.47 16.62 10.82
N ASP A 135 -9.29 17.49 10.24
CA ASP A 135 -8.82 18.75 9.63
C ASP A 135 -8.40 19.74 10.73
N SER A 136 -9.20 19.84 11.79
CA SER A 136 -8.86 20.63 12.99
C SER A 136 -7.59 20.09 13.66
N ALA A 137 -7.42 18.77 13.77
CA ALA A 137 -6.21 18.17 14.29
C ALA A 137 -4.97 18.54 13.45
N SER A 138 -5.12 18.58 12.11
CA SER A 138 -4.04 18.98 11.21
C SER A 138 -3.61 20.43 11.48
N ILE A 139 -4.55 21.34 11.70
CA ILE A 139 -4.26 22.75 12.04
C ILE A 139 -3.49 22.84 13.36
N LEU A 140 -3.93 22.11 14.38
CA LEU A 140 -3.27 22.09 15.70
C LEU A 140 -1.86 21.50 15.60
N GLY A 141 -1.70 20.38 14.91
CA GLY A 141 -0.40 19.75 14.71
C GLY A 141 0.59 20.66 13.97
N ASN A 142 0.16 21.30 12.89
CA ASN A 142 1.00 22.25 12.15
C ASN A 142 1.36 23.49 12.99
N ARG A 143 0.44 24.00 13.80
CA ARG A 143 0.72 25.11 14.74
C ARG A 143 1.76 24.70 15.77
N LYS A 144 1.63 23.49 16.34
CA LYS A 144 2.62 22.96 17.29
C LYS A 144 3.99 22.85 16.64
N MET A 145 4.06 22.30 15.44
CA MET A 145 5.31 22.15 14.68
C MET A 145 5.96 23.51 14.37
N GLY A 146 5.17 24.49 13.96
CA GLY A 146 5.65 25.85 13.69
C GLY A 146 6.27 26.56 14.90
N SER A 147 5.93 26.14 16.13
CA SER A 147 6.54 26.66 17.35
C SER A 147 7.91 26.02 17.69
N LEU A 148 8.34 24.99 16.95
CA LEU A 148 9.54 24.20 17.20
C LEU A 148 10.60 24.49 16.13
N VAL A 149 11.35 25.58 16.32
CA VAL A 149 12.32 26.09 15.34
C VAL A 149 13.40 25.07 14.98
N ASP A 150 13.82 24.25 15.92
CA ASP A 150 14.84 23.19 15.74
C ASP A 150 14.38 22.06 14.80
N MET A 151 13.08 21.80 14.75
CA MET A 151 12.50 20.69 13.97
C MET A 151 11.79 21.15 12.70
N ALA A 152 11.15 22.32 12.71
CA ALA A 152 10.34 22.82 11.60
C ALA A 152 11.12 23.00 10.28
N SER A 153 12.44 23.17 10.36
CA SER A 153 13.32 23.26 9.18
C SER A 153 13.66 21.88 8.58
N GLN A 154 13.47 20.77 9.31
CA GLN A 154 13.87 19.43 8.94
C GLN A 154 12.68 18.53 8.66
N PHE A 155 11.58 18.74 9.40
CA PHE A 155 10.41 17.86 9.41
C PHE A 155 9.11 18.65 9.25
N GLU A 156 8.12 17.98 8.72
CA GLU A 156 6.73 18.43 8.61
C GLU A 156 5.80 17.43 9.28
N VAL A 157 4.62 17.86 9.66
CA VAL A 157 3.59 16.98 10.18
C VAL A 157 3.00 16.15 9.03
N SER A 158 2.86 14.85 9.24
CA SER A 158 2.20 13.98 8.27
C SER A 158 0.68 14.21 8.29
N GLU A 159 0.04 13.90 7.16
CA GLU A 159 -1.42 13.90 7.05
C GLU A 159 -2.07 12.59 7.54
N LEU A 160 -1.26 11.61 7.98
CA LEU A 160 -1.74 10.32 8.47
C LEU A 160 -2.13 10.42 9.95
N TYR A 161 -3.28 11.03 10.20
CA TYR A 161 -3.86 11.11 11.53
C TYR A 161 -4.71 9.87 11.81
N SER A 162 -4.36 9.12 12.84
CA SER A 162 -5.15 8.02 13.38
C SER A 162 -5.82 8.44 14.69
N GLN A 163 -7.05 8.00 14.87
CA GLN A 163 -7.76 8.12 16.14
C GLN A 163 -7.63 6.81 16.89
N ILE A 164 -7.17 6.87 18.12
CA ILE A 164 -6.95 5.71 18.99
C ILE A 164 -7.48 5.99 20.39
N ASN A 165 -7.67 4.94 21.16
CA ASN A 165 -7.86 5.04 22.60
C ASN A 165 -6.49 4.83 23.27
N TYR A 166 -5.98 5.85 23.92
CA TYR A 166 -4.71 5.82 24.63
C TYR A 166 -4.96 6.00 26.12
N LYS A 167 -4.71 4.96 26.90
CA LYS A 167 -4.95 4.95 28.38
C LYS A 167 -6.37 5.35 28.78
N GLY A 168 -7.36 5.00 27.96
CA GLY A 168 -8.76 5.30 28.22
C GLY A 168 -9.25 6.62 27.64
N GLU A 169 -8.39 7.43 27.06
CA GLU A 169 -8.71 8.74 26.47
C GLU A 169 -8.66 8.71 24.93
N PRO A 170 -9.59 9.40 24.25
CA PRO A 170 -9.57 9.50 22.81
C PRO A 170 -8.48 10.47 22.35
N VAL A 171 -7.47 9.99 21.64
CA VAL A 171 -6.39 10.82 21.11
C VAL A 171 -6.24 10.64 19.61
N ARG A 172 -5.71 11.69 18.94
CA ARG A 172 -5.20 11.59 17.59
C ARG A 172 -3.69 11.59 17.60
N VAL A 173 -3.12 10.69 16.80
CA VAL A 173 -1.68 10.59 16.65
C VAL A 173 -1.30 10.70 15.18
N THR A 174 -0.17 11.34 14.90
CA THR A 174 0.39 11.43 13.56
C THR A 174 1.91 11.47 13.62
N PRO A 175 2.64 10.77 12.72
CA PRO A 175 4.09 10.86 12.66
C PRO A 175 4.51 12.18 12.02
N LEU A 176 5.76 12.53 12.17
CA LEU A 176 6.39 13.51 11.30
C LEU A 176 6.85 12.85 9.99
N ARG A 177 7.18 13.69 9.01
CA ARG A 177 7.85 13.30 7.76
C ARG A 177 9.01 14.25 7.49
N TYR A 178 9.96 13.85 6.67
CA TYR A 178 11.01 14.76 6.21
C TYR A 178 10.41 15.84 5.30
N ALA A 179 10.84 17.08 5.47
CA ALA A 179 10.34 18.22 4.71
C ALA A 179 10.63 18.08 3.20
N ASP A 180 11.78 17.51 2.85
CA ASP A 180 12.17 17.22 1.47
C ASP A 180 13.16 16.06 1.37
N THR A 181 13.51 15.67 0.14
CA THR A 181 14.43 14.56 -0.14
C THR A 181 15.86 14.83 0.36
N ILE A 182 16.31 16.09 0.40
CA ILE A 182 17.65 16.43 0.91
C ILE A 182 17.69 16.23 2.42
N LYS A 183 16.64 16.68 3.11
CA LYS A 183 16.49 16.46 4.55
C LYS A 183 16.43 14.96 4.89
N TRP A 184 15.74 14.18 4.06
CA TRP A 184 15.77 12.73 4.19
C TRP A 184 17.18 12.16 4.03
N LEU A 185 17.93 12.56 2.99
CA LEU A 185 19.29 12.05 2.74
C LEU A 185 20.23 12.33 3.93
N THR A 186 20.12 13.49 4.53
CA THR A 186 20.98 13.91 5.64
C THR A 186 20.61 13.25 6.97
N ASN A 187 19.31 13.07 7.24
CA ASN A 187 18.82 12.63 8.56
C ASN A 187 18.34 11.16 8.59
N GLN A 188 18.33 10.46 7.46
CA GLN A 188 17.79 9.09 7.38
C GLN A 188 18.43 8.07 8.34
N LYS A 189 19.68 8.30 8.76
CA LYS A 189 20.37 7.37 9.69
C LYS A 189 19.76 7.42 11.09
N GLU A 190 19.43 8.61 11.53
CA GLU A 190 18.83 8.85 12.85
C GLU A 190 17.34 8.48 12.86
N GLY A 191 16.66 8.67 11.72
CA GLY A 191 15.23 8.43 11.59
C GLY A 191 14.41 9.63 12.01
N ILE A 192 13.09 9.49 12.03
CA ILE A 192 12.16 10.55 12.44
C ILE A 192 12.06 10.56 13.96
N PRO A 193 12.46 11.66 14.63
CA PRO A 193 12.72 11.69 16.06
C PRO A 193 11.47 11.85 16.94
N ALA A 194 10.29 12.09 16.36
CA ALA A 194 9.09 12.42 17.13
C ALA A 194 7.80 12.13 16.36
N TYR A 195 6.70 12.14 17.09
CA TYR A 195 5.34 12.17 16.55
C TYR A 195 4.49 13.20 17.32
N ILE A 196 3.35 13.57 16.77
CA ILE A 196 2.38 14.46 17.43
C ILE A 196 1.24 13.63 18.00
N LYS A 197 0.88 13.93 19.26
CA LYS A 197 -0.28 13.41 19.97
C LYS A 197 -1.20 14.56 20.33
N ILE A 198 -2.49 14.43 20.06
CA ILE A 198 -3.50 15.47 20.34
C ILE A 198 -4.63 14.81 21.10
N ASP A 199 -4.93 15.32 22.28
CA ASP A 199 -6.13 14.96 23.02
C ASP A 199 -7.36 15.48 22.28
N MET A 200 -8.35 14.61 22.06
CA MET A 200 -9.51 14.98 21.22
C MET A 200 -10.60 15.71 22.00
N ALA A 201 -10.56 15.68 23.32
CA ALA A 201 -11.51 16.39 24.17
C ALA A 201 -10.97 17.78 24.54
N THR A 202 -9.72 17.86 25.01
CA THR A 202 -9.09 19.11 25.47
C THR A 202 -8.40 19.89 24.37
N GLN A 203 -8.08 19.24 23.24
CA GLN A 203 -7.28 19.74 22.11
C GLN A 203 -5.81 20.03 22.48
N ASP A 204 -5.34 19.56 23.63
CA ASP A 204 -3.94 19.65 24.00
C ASP A 204 -3.08 18.91 22.98
N THR A 205 -2.06 19.61 22.48
CA THR A 205 -1.17 19.13 21.43
C THR A 205 0.24 18.98 21.94
N GLU A 206 0.74 17.77 21.92
CA GLU A 206 2.07 17.39 22.40
C GLU A 206 2.95 16.89 21.25
N LEU A 207 4.23 17.30 21.22
CA LEU A 207 5.26 16.63 20.45
C LEU A 207 5.96 15.62 21.34
N VAL A 208 5.75 14.34 21.06
CA VAL A 208 6.39 13.24 21.80
C VAL A 208 7.72 12.91 21.12
N ARG A 209 8.83 13.16 21.82
CA ARG A 209 10.17 12.82 21.34
C ARG A 209 10.50 11.37 21.64
N LEU A 210 11.06 10.68 20.67
CA LEU A 210 11.48 9.28 20.77
C LEU A 210 12.95 9.18 21.18
N SER A 211 13.30 8.18 21.95
CA SER A 211 14.70 7.86 22.28
C SER A 211 15.48 7.38 21.04
N GLU A 212 14.81 6.68 20.15
CA GLU A 212 15.31 6.27 18.84
C GLU A 212 14.33 6.72 17.76
N GLY A 213 14.85 7.25 16.64
CA GLY A 213 14.01 7.73 15.56
C GLY A 213 13.38 6.59 14.74
N MET A 214 12.21 6.82 14.18
CA MET A 214 11.51 5.88 13.31
C MET A 214 12.29 5.66 12.03
N LYS A 215 12.51 4.39 11.66
CA LYS A 215 13.37 3.98 10.54
C LYS A 215 12.62 3.64 9.26
N TYR A 216 11.34 3.29 9.37
CA TYR A 216 10.49 2.92 8.24
C TYR A 216 9.22 3.76 8.26
N THR A 217 8.99 4.52 7.19
CA THR A 217 7.76 5.28 7.00
C THR A 217 7.25 5.17 5.57
N PRO A 218 5.97 5.44 5.30
CA PRO A 218 5.45 5.49 3.93
C PRO A 218 6.10 6.59 3.06
N TYR A 219 6.69 7.59 3.70
CA TYR A 219 7.30 8.76 3.05
C TYR A 219 8.81 8.60 2.78
N ASP A 220 9.42 7.57 3.35
CA ASP A 220 10.83 7.26 3.11
C ASP A 220 11.10 6.77 1.68
N HIS A 221 12.35 6.83 1.27
CA HIS A 221 12.78 6.42 -0.05
C HIS A 221 13.51 5.06 -0.02
N PHE A 222 13.64 4.45 -1.21
CA PHE A 222 14.37 3.19 -1.42
C PHE A 222 13.95 2.08 -0.45
N HIS A 223 14.91 1.42 0.19
CA HIS A 223 14.69 0.29 1.09
C HIS A 223 14.00 0.66 2.41
N ARG A 224 14.01 1.94 2.81
CA ARG A 224 13.35 2.43 4.02
C ARG A 224 11.88 2.76 3.82
N ASN A 225 11.42 2.81 2.58
CA ASN A 225 9.99 2.98 2.32
C ASN A 225 9.20 1.80 2.86
N LEU A 226 8.26 2.06 3.77
CA LEU A 226 7.48 1.05 4.46
C LEU A 226 6.74 0.11 3.49
N LYS A 227 6.07 0.65 2.47
CA LYS A 227 5.33 -0.16 1.48
C LYS A 227 6.27 -1.12 0.75
N ARG A 228 7.47 -0.67 0.42
CA ARG A 228 8.48 -1.52 -0.24
C ARG A 228 9.01 -2.57 0.71
N HIS A 229 9.32 -2.20 1.95
CA HIS A 229 9.74 -3.15 2.99
C HIS A 229 8.69 -4.26 3.17
N LEU A 230 7.43 -3.90 3.33
CA LEU A 230 6.31 -4.83 3.44
C LEU A 230 6.16 -5.71 2.20
N ARG A 231 6.25 -5.13 0.98
CA ARG A 231 6.11 -5.89 -0.26
C ARG A 231 7.18 -6.95 -0.44
N PHE A 232 8.43 -6.65 -0.12
CA PHE A 232 9.51 -7.63 -0.23
C PHE A 232 9.47 -8.68 0.87
N ARG A 233 8.91 -8.36 2.04
CA ARG A 233 8.73 -9.32 3.14
C ARG A 233 7.51 -10.21 2.93
N TYR A 234 6.42 -9.62 2.42
CA TYR A 234 5.11 -10.27 2.22
C TYR A 234 4.62 -10.07 0.77
N PRO A 235 5.25 -10.74 -0.21
CA PRO A 235 4.97 -10.47 -1.63
C PRO A 235 3.54 -10.81 -2.05
N THR A 236 2.86 -11.72 -1.35
CA THR A 236 1.50 -12.17 -1.66
C THR A 236 0.40 -11.43 -0.89
N TYR A 237 0.76 -10.63 0.12
CA TYR A 237 -0.23 -9.91 0.91
C TYR A 237 -0.76 -8.69 0.16
N ILE A 238 -2.06 -8.48 0.24
CA ILE A 238 -2.73 -7.30 -0.31
C ILE A 238 -2.91 -6.31 0.84
N PHE A 239 -1.97 -5.39 0.99
CA PHE A 239 -2.08 -4.33 1.98
C PHE A 239 -3.14 -3.34 1.54
N ASP A 240 -4.15 -3.11 2.39
CA ASP A 240 -5.28 -2.22 2.12
C ASP A 240 -5.04 -0.83 2.69
N ASP A 241 -4.85 -0.75 3.99
CA ASP A 241 -4.60 0.50 4.69
C ASP A 241 -3.38 0.39 5.61
N ILE A 242 -2.76 1.53 5.86
CA ILE A 242 -1.62 1.66 6.76
C ILE A 242 -1.91 2.84 7.68
N SER A 243 -2.19 2.54 8.94
CA SER A 243 -2.40 3.54 9.98
C SER A 243 -1.20 3.63 10.92
N PHE A 244 -1.00 4.83 11.47
CA PHE A 244 0.02 5.10 12.48
C PHE A 244 -0.64 5.04 13.85
N GLU A 245 -0.09 4.23 14.74
CA GLU A 245 -0.62 4.06 16.10
C GLU A 245 0.52 4.01 17.12
N ILE A 246 0.18 4.15 18.39
CA ILE A 246 1.09 3.98 19.53
C ILE A 246 0.52 2.99 20.51
N ASP A 247 1.39 2.24 21.19
CA ASP A 247 0.99 1.41 22.32
C ASP A 247 0.85 2.24 23.62
N GLU A 248 0.49 1.60 24.72
CA GLU A 248 0.28 2.29 26.00
C GLU A 248 1.57 2.88 26.60
N GLU A 249 2.73 2.41 26.15
CA GLU A 249 4.05 2.94 26.48
C GLU A 249 4.46 4.12 25.58
N GLY A 250 3.68 4.42 24.54
CA GLY A 250 3.95 5.47 23.55
C GLY A 250 4.90 5.04 22.45
N THR A 251 5.14 3.73 22.29
CA THR A 251 5.97 3.21 21.21
C THR A 251 5.20 3.23 19.89
N PRO A 252 5.76 3.79 18.80
CA PRO A 252 5.06 3.91 17.54
C PRO A 252 5.08 2.64 16.70
N TYR A 253 3.95 2.33 16.08
CA TYR A 253 3.73 1.21 15.17
C TYR A 253 3.01 1.63 13.90
N TRP A 254 3.31 0.95 12.81
CA TRP A 254 2.46 0.92 11.63
C TRP A 254 1.56 -0.30 11.68
N ILE A 255 0.27 -0.05 11.68
CA ILE A 255 -0.77 -1.08 11.58
C ILE A 255 -1.11 -1.26 10.11
N CYS A 256 -0.68 -2.39 9.53
CA CYS A 256 -0.82 -2.66 8.11
C CYS A 256 -1.89 -3.71 7.89
N SER A 257 -3.09 -3.27 7.53
CA SER A 257 -4.23 -4.15 7.26
C SER A 257 -4.03 -4.96 5.99
N VAL A 258 -4.29 -6.26 6.05
CA VAL A 258 -4.19 -7.18 4.92
C VAL A 258 -5.59 -7.60 4.49
N ALA A 259 -5.93 -7.24 3.26
CA ALA A 259 -7.22 -7.58 2.67
C ALA A 259 -7.32 -9.09 2.38
N ASP A 260 -8.51 -9.62 2.61
CA ASP A 260 -8.96 -10.93 2.19
C ASP A 260 -10.23 -10.81 1.36
N TYR A 261 -10.40 -11.68 0.36
CA TYR A 261 -11.52 -11.64 -0.57
C TYR A 261 -12.38 -12.88 -0.40
N LYS A 262 -13.64 -12.70 -0.01
CA LYS A 262 -14.57 -13.79 0.32
C LYS A 262 -15.51 -14.18 -0.81
N ILE A 263 -15.62 -13.36 -1.86
CA ILE A 263 -16.59 -13.54 -2.96
C ILE A 263 -15.89 -13.47 -4.30
N GLY A 264 -15.71 -14.62 -4.93
CA GLY A 264 -15.08 -14.71 -6.25
C GLY A 264 -13.63 -14.21 -6.26
N LEU A 265 -13.22 -13.61 -7.37
CA LEU A 265 -11.84 -13.16 -7.54
C LEU A 265 -11.56 -11.81 -6.87
N PHE A 266 -12.51 -10.88 -6.91
CA PHE A 266 -12.29 -9.48 -6.53
C PHE A 266 -13.35 -8.92 -5.57
N GLY A 267 -14.26 -9.75 -5.07
CA GLY A 267 -15.40 -9.31 -4.27
C GLY A 267 -15.32 -9.69 -2.81
N GLY A 268 -16.19 -9.05 -2.00
CA GLY A 268 -16.30 -9.33 -0.58
C GLY A 268 -15.01 -9.04 0.19
N LYS A 269 -14.37 -7.89 -0.09
CA LYS A 269 -13.14 -7.47 0.58
C LYS A 269 -13.40 -7.28 2.08
N THR A 270 -12.60 -7.96 2.89
CA THR A 270 -12.60 -7.89 4.35
C THR A 270 -11.15 -7.77 4.83
N ILE A 271 -10.93 -7.48 6.10
CA ILE A 271 -9.60 -7.56 6.70
C ILE A 271 -9.44 -8.96 7.26
N GLY A 272 -8.51 -9.73 6.69
CA GLY A 272 -8.23 -11.10 7.11
C GLY A 272 -7.16 -11.19 8.20
N ARG A 273 -6.23 -10.24 8.23
CA ARG A 273 -5.13 -10.18 9.20
C ARG A 273 -4.53 -8.78 9.26
N VAL A 274 -3.67 -8.55 10.25
CA VAL A 274 -2.93 -7.30 10.42
C VAL A 274 -1.45 -7.61 10.59
N VAL A 275 -0.59 -6.82 9.96
CA VAL A 275 0.86 -6.83 10.18
C VAL A 275 1.23 -5.61 11.01
N LEU A 276 1.78 -5.84 12.20
CA LEU A 276 2.34 -4.79 13.04
C LEU A 276 3.80 -4.56 12.65
N CYS A 277 4.15 -3.35 12.29
CA CYS A 277 5.52 -2.97 11.99
C CYS A 277 6.00 -1.96 13.03
N ASN A 278 6.92 -2.36 13.91
CA ASN A 278 7.54 -1.44 14.85
C ASN A 278 8.38 -0.43 14.10
N CYS A 279 8.10 0.86 14.30
CA CYS A 279 8.78 1.94 13.61
C CYS A 279 10.26 2.10 14.00
N LEU A 280 10.64 1.66 15.19
CA LEU A 280 11.97 1.88 15.77
C LEU A 280 12.97 0.80 15.37
N LEU A 281 12.52 -0.44 15.16
CA LEU A 281 13.38 -1.59 14.94
C LEU A 281 13.81 -1.70 13.48
N TYR A 282 15.11 -1.86 13.28
CA TYR A 282 15.69 -2.21 11.98
C TYR A 282 15.35 -3.64 11.55
N THR A 283 14.99 -4.50 12.51
CA THR A 283 14.55 -5.87 12.32
C THR A 283 13.02 -5.91 12.24
N SER A 284 12.51 -6.52 11.18
CA SER A 284 11.09 -6.86 11.07
C SER A 284 10.66 -7.64 12.31
N PRO A 285 9.64 -7.21 13.09
CA PRO A 285 9.09 -8.06 14.12
C PRO A 285 8.59 -9.35 13.46
N SER A 286 8.78 -10.46 14.14
CA SER A 286 8.11 -11.73 13.80
C SER A 286 6.61 -11.45 13.73
N PRO A 287 5.90 -11.94 12.71
CA PRO A 287 4.45 -11.85 12.70
C PRO A 287 3.94 -12.61 13.94
N ARG A 288 3.52 -11.90 14.95
CA ARG A 288 2.59 -12.49 15.89
C ARG A 288 1.25 -12.46 15.17
N ASP A 289 0.86 -13.60 14.65
CA ASP A 289 -0.50 -13.86 14.23
C ASP A 289 -1.36 -13.71 15.48
N THR A 290 -1.82 -12.50 15.74
CA THR A 290 -2.93 -12.32 16.65
C THR A 290 -4.17 -12.62 15.82
N GLU A 291 -4.51 -13.90 15.73
CA GLU A 291 -5.89 -14.31 15.55
C GLU A 291 -6.70 -13.71 16.71
N ARG A 292 -7.36 -12.61 16.45
CA ARG A 292 -8.51 -12.22 17.27
C ARG A 292 -9.74 -12.79 16.57
N SER A 293 -10.17 -13.93 17.14
CA SER A 293 -11.52 -14.47 16.99
C SER A 293 -12.58 -13.46 17.40
#